data_b21cd0b49737e13da7d382713b246e39
#
_entry.id   b21cd0b49737e13da7d382713b246e39
#
_cell.length_a   1.000
_cell.length_b   1.000
_cell.length_c   1.000
_cell.angle_alpha   90.00
_cell.angle_beta   90.00
_cell.angle_gamma   90.00
#
_symmetry.space_group_name_H-M   'P 1'
#
loop_
_entity.id
_entity.type
_entity.pdbx_description
1 polymer ?
#
loop_
_entity_poly.entity_id
_entity_poly.type
_entity_poly.pdbx_seq_one_letter_code
_entity_poly.pdbx_strand_id
1 'polypeptide(L)'
;MLRNSDAVHGGFAAIVGSIYERGVEEAVPWLIAMVCVVVVDLFAGVRCAWLIGERIRWSTGVRRTLSKLITYISFVVCAVMINVASNTEFDIAKWSCLFICAVEGFSVAENIIKPHGYSINLQALAKSIGKRYGVDTDGVIKKTRKMKK
;
A
#
# COMPACT_ATOMS: atom_id res chain seq x y z
N MET A 1 26.68 26.98 -27.36
CA MET A 1 25.39 26.74 -26.69
C MET A 1 25.13 25.29 -26.29
N LEU A 2 25.82 24.29 -26.83
CA LEU A 2 25.69 22.85 -26.55
C LEU A 2 26.33 22.39 -25.22
N ARG A 3 27.33 23.12 -24.71
CA ARG A 3 28.09 22.75 -23.49
C ARG A 3 27.28 22.88 -22.18
N ASN A 4 26.18 23.63 -22.15
CA ASN A 4 25.35 23.77 -20.97
C ASN A 4 24.31 22.65 -20.84
N SER A 5 23.89 22.02 -21.96
CA SER A 5 22.96 20.86 -21.89
C SER A 5 23.60 19.64 -21.29
N ASP A 6 24.86 19.37 -21.62
CA ASP A 6 25.59 18.19 -21.13
C ASP A 6 25.87 18.27 -19.61
N ALA A 7 26.16 19.50 -19.13
CA ALA A 7 26.31 19.75 -17.69
C ALA A 7 25.00 19.57 -16.92
N VAL A 8 23.86 19.99 -17.49
CA VAL A 8 22.54 19.82 -16.87
C VAL A 8 22.13 18.34 -16.85
N HIS A 9 22.34 17.62 -17.96
CA HIS A 9 22.04 16.20 -18.04
C HIS A 9 22.95 15.38 -17.09
N GLY A 10 24.24 15.72 -17.01
CA GLY A 10 25.17 15.08 -16.08
C GLY A 10 24.82 15.36 -14.62
N GLY A 11 24.41 16.59 -14.28
CA GLY A 11 23.95 16.95 -12.95
C GLY A 11 22.67 16.22 -12.55
N PHE A 12 21.70 16.15 -13.44
CA PHE A 12 20.45 15.42 -13.19
C PHE A 12 20.69 13.92 -13.00
N ALA A 13 21.52 13.30 -13.86
CA ALA A 13 21.89 11.89 -13.74
C ALA A 13 22.64 11.60 -12.43
N ALA A 14 23.52 12.50 -11.98
CA ALA A 14 24.21 12.35 -10.70
C ALA A 14 23.27 12.44 -9.50
N ILE A 15 22.29 13.36 -9.53
CA ILE A 15 21.28 13.47 -8.48
C ILE A 15 20.41 12.21 -8.44
N VAL A 16 19.92 11.74 -9.59
CA VAL A 16 19.13 10.49 -9.67
C VAL A 16 19.93 9.29 -9.19
N GLY A 17 21.22 9.21 -9.59
CA GLY A 17 22.12 8.16 -9.14
C GLY A 17 22.32 8.16 -7.62
N SER A 18 22.54 9.33 -7.02
CA SER A 18 22.73 9.45 -5.57
C SER A 18 21.46 9.11 -4.77
N ILE A 19 20.28 9.43 -5.30
CA ILE A 19 19.00 9.04 -4.70
C ILE A 19 18.82 7.53 -4.80
N TYR A 20 19.17 6.94 -5.94
CA TYR A 20 19.10 5.50 -6.14
C TYR A 20 20.02 4.75 -5.14
N GLU A 21 21.29 5.12 -5.06
CA GLU A 21 22.25 4.47 -4.16
C GLU A 21 21.90 4.60 -2.67
N ARG A 22 21.36 5.74 -2.25
CA ARG A 22 21.10 6.01 -0.82
C ARG A 22 19.74 5.55 -0.30
N GLY A 23 18.76 5.36 -1.16
CA GLY A 23 17.42 5.13 -0.68
C GLY A 23 16.67 3.99 -1.38
N VAL A 24 16.89 3.82 -2.68
CA VAL A 24 16.13 2.82 -3.45
C VAL A 24 16.65 1.42 -3.19
N GLU A 25 17.97 1.24 -3.09
CA GLU A 25 18.57 -0.08 -2.89
C GLU A 25 18.08 -0.75 -1.61
N GLU A 26 18.00 0.00 -0.50
CA GLU A 26 17.46 -0.49 0.76
C GLU A 26 15.94 -0.73 0.72
N ALA A 27 15.21 0.05 -0.09
CA ALA A 27 13.76 -0.07 -0.23
C ALA A 27 13.31 -1.22 -1.15
N VAL A 28 14.16 -1.67 -2.09
CA VAL A 28 13.81 -2.71 -3.08
C VAL A 28 13.27 -4.00 -2.47
N PRO A 29 13.88 -4.61 -1.44
CA PRO A 29 13.34 -5.82 -0.82
C PRO A 29 11.94 -5.62 -0.26
N TRP A 30 11.67 -4.45 0.34
CA TRP A 30 10.38 -4.11 0.91
C TRP A 30 9.33 -3.84 -0.17
N LEU A 31 9.72 -3.22 -1.28
CA LEU A 31 8.87 -3.05 -2.47
C LEU A 31 8.47 -4.40 -3.06
N ILE A 32 9.41 -5.34 -3.18
CA ILE A 32 9.12 -6.69 -3.66
C ILE A 32 8.14 -7.38 -2.72
N ALA A 33 8.38 -7.34 -1.41
CA ALA A 33 7.46 -7.92 -0.42
C ALA A 33 6.04 -7.32 -0.53
N MET A 34 5.93 -5.99 -0.66
CA MET A 34 4.66 -5.30 -0.85
C MET A 34 3.95 -5.77 -2.13
N VAL A 35 4.65 -5.85 -3.26
CA VAL A 35 4.07 -6.33 -4.53
C VAL A 35 3.59 -7.78 -4.39
N CYS A 36 4.36 -8.65 -3.73
CA CYS A 36 3.96 -10.03 -3.47
C CYS A 36 2.65 -10.10 -2.67
N VAL A 37 2.51 -9.31 -1.60
CA VAL A 37 1.27 -9.30 -0.79
C VAL A 37 0.08 -8.81 -1.60
N VAL A 38 0.22 -7.78 -2.44
CA VAL A 38 -0.84 -7.28 -3.33
C VAL A 38 -1.26 -8.34 -4.36
N VAL A 39 -0.30 -9.11 -4.89
CA VAL A 39 -0.59 -10.23 -5.80
C VAL A 39 -1.32 -11.35 -5.06
N VAL A 40 -0.93 -11.68 -3.84
CA VAL A 40 -1.63 -12.66 -2.99
C VAL A 40 -3.05 -12.21 -2.69
N ASP A 41 -3.29 -10.91 -2.42
CA ASP A 41 -4.65 -10.36 -2.24
C ASP A 41 -5.52 -10.58 -3.49
N LEU A 42 -4.97 -10.34 -4.69
CA LEU A 42 -5.70 -10.61 -5.95
C LEU A 42 -6.10 -12.09 -6.04
N PHE A 43 -5.17 -13.02 -5.79
CA PHE A 43 -5.47 -14.46 -5.85
C PHE A 43 -6.46 -14.89 -4.78
N ALA A 44 -6.34 -14.37 -3.56
CA ALA A 44 -7.28 -14.63 -2.46
C ALA A 44 -8.69 -14.13 -2.81
N GLY A 45 -8.79 -12.94 -3.40
CA GLY A 45 -10.05 -12.36 -3.85
C GLY A 45 -10.72 -13.18 -4.98
N VAL A 46 -9.93 -13.62 -5.97
CA VAL A 46 -10.42 -14.49 -7.05
C VAL A 46 -10.90 -15.83 -6.51
N ARG A 47 -10.12 -16.47 -5.62
CA ARG A 47 -10.52 -17.72 -4.97
C ARG A 47 -11.79 -17.55 -4.13
N CYS A 48 -11.89 -16.47 -3.38
CA CYS A 48 -13.09 -16.14 -2.61
C CYS A 48 -14.31 -16.03 -3.50
N ALA A 49 -14.25 -15.25 -4.60
CA ALA A 49 -15.33 -15.09 -5.56
C ALA A 49 -15.75 -16.43 -6.18
N TRP A 50 -14.79 -17.29 -6.50
CA TRP A 50 -15.06 -18.63 -7.04
C TRP A 50 -15.80 -19.51 -6.03
N LEU A 51 -15.39 -19.53 -4.76
CA LEU A 51 -16.01 -20.34 -3.71
C LEU A 51 -17.44 -19.87 -3.37
N ILE A 52 -17.72 -18.57 -3.52
CA ILE A 52 -19.05 -18.00 -3.24
C ILE A 52 -19.98 -18.11 -4.47
N GLY A 53 -19.44 -18.50 -5.64
CA GLY A 53 -20.22 -18.59 -6.87
C GLY A 53 -20.43 -17.25 -7.57
N GLU A 54 -19.67 -16.22 -7.23
CA GLU A 54 -19.72 -14.91 -7.90
C GLU A 54 -19.06 -14.98 -9.30
N ARG A 55 -19.61 -14.25 -10.28
CA ARG A 55 -18.99 -14.13 -11.61
C ARG A 55 -17.65 -13.43 -11.54
N ILE A 56 -16.59 -14.15 -11.86
CA ILE A 56 -15.23 -13.61 -11.90
C ILE A 56 -15.05 -12.74 -13.14
N ARG A 57 -14.81 -11.45 -12.93
CA ARG A 57 -14.47 -10.48 -13.99
C ARG A 57 -12.97 -10.17 -13.91
N TRP A 58 -12.14 -11.01 -14.51
CA TRP A 58 -10.67 -10.90 -14.47
C TRP A 58 -10.15 -9.51 -14.83
N SER A 59 -10.68 -8.90 -15.90
CA SER A 59 -10.27 -7.56 -16.33
C SER A 59 -10.49 -6.48 -15.25
N THR A 60 -11.58 -6.60 -14.49
CA THR A 60 -11.88 -5.66 -13.41
C THR A 60 -10.97 -5.88 -12.20
N GLY A 61 -10.69 -7.15 -11.85
CA GLY A 61 -9.76 -7.50 -10.77
C GLY A 61 -8.35 -6.99 -11.07
N VAL A 62 -7.80 -7.34 -12.22
CA VAL A 62 -6.47 -6.91 -12.65
C VAL A 62 -6.35 -5.38 -12.69
N ARG A 63 -7.33 -4.67 -13.27
CA ARG A 63 -7.30 -3.21 -13.32
C ARG A 63 -7.30 -2.56 -11.94
N ARG A 64 -8.06 -3.11 -10.98
CA ARG A 64 -8.07 -2.62 -9.59
C ARG A 64 -6.71 -2.84 -8.93
N THR A 65 -6.11 -4.02 -9.12
CA THR A 65 -4.80 -4.36 -8.58
C THR A 65 -3.70 -3.48 -9.17
N LEU A 66 -3.71 -3.23 -10.48
CA LEU A 66 -2.78 -2.31 -11.12
C LEU A 66 -2.91 -0.88 -10.57
N SER A 67 -4.14 -0.40 -10.39
CA SER A 67 -4.38 0.92 -9.79
C SER A 67 -3.84 1.01 -8.36
N LYS A 68 -4.03 -0.03 -7.53
CA LYS A 68 -3.43 -0.11 -6.19
C LYS A 68 -1.91 -0.07 -6.26
N LEU A 69 -1.30 -0.89 -7.12
CA LEU A 69 0.16 -0.96 -7.28
C LEU A 69 0.76 0.40 -7.66
N ILE A 70 0.17 1.10 -8.64
CA ILE A 70 0.63 2.44 -9.04
C ILE A 70 0.57 3.39 -7.84
N THR A 71 -0.53 3.40 -7.10
CA THR A 71 -0.70 4.27 -5.94
C THR A 71 0.31 3.93 -4.83
N TYR A 72 0.51 2.66 -4.53
CA TYR A 72 1.42 2.22 -3.48
C TYR A 72 2.89 2.48 -3.84
N ILE A 73 3.29 2.19 -5.08
CA ILE A 73 4.65 2.49 -5.56
C ILE A 73 4.91 4.00 -5.50
N SER A 74 3.95 4.82 -5.95
CA SER A 74 4.09 6.28 -5.88
C SER A 74 4.23 6.76 -4.43
N PHE A 75 3.45 6.20 -3.50
CA PHE A 75 3.54 6.53 -2.08
C PHE A 75 4.90 6.15 -1.48
N VAL A 76 5.40 4.95 -1.78
CA VAL A 76 6.71 4.49 -1.29
C VAL A 76 7.84 5.30 -1.91
N VAL A 77 7.76 5.67 -3.20
CA VAL A 77 8.74 6.56 -3.83
C VAL A 77 8.79 7.92 -3.12
N CYS A 78 7.64 8.51 -2.79
CA CYS A 78 7.59 9.72 -1.99
C CYS A 78 8.24 9.53 -0.60
N ALA A 79 7.99 8.39 0.05
CA ALA A 79 8.60 8.06 1.35
C ALA A 79 10.13 7.93 1.26
N VAL A 80 10.65 7.30 0.19
CA VAL A 80 12.10 7.22 -0.10
C VAL A 80 12.68 8.62 -0.28
N MET A 81 12.02 9.49 -1.04
CA MET A 81 12.48 10.87 -1.25
C MET A 81 12.54 11.67 0.05
N ILE A 82 11.53 11.49 0.92
CA ILE A 82 11.51 12.12 2.25
C ILE A 82 12.67 11.57 3.11
N ASN A 83 12.91 10.26 3.06
CA ASN A 83 13.99 9.61 3.80
C ASN A 83 15.36 10.19 3.39
N VAL A 84 15.62 10.27 2.10
CA VAL A 84 16.86 10.83 1.56
C VAL A 84 17.00 12.32 1.93
N ALA A 85 15.91 13.09 1.86
CA ALA A 85 15.92 14.52 2.15
C ALA A 85 16.11 14.82 3.65
N SER A 86 15.52 14.01 4.53
CA SER A 86 15.56 14.22 5.99
C SER A 86 16.86 13.74 6.62
N ASN A 87 17.60 12.87 5.94
CA ASN A 87 18.82 12.23 6.46
C ASN A 87 18.63 11.63 7.86
N THR A 88 17.44 11.07 8.13
CA THR A 88 17.10 10.47 9.43
C THR A 88 17.47 8.99 9.45
N GLU A 89 17.80 8.47 10.63
CA GLU A 89 17.99 7.02 10.86
C GLU A 89 16.68 6.24 10.76
N PHE A 90 15.54 6.94 10.81
CA PHE A 90 14.22 6.32 10.72
C PHE A 90 13.84 6.02 9.28
N ASP A 91 13.74 4.76 8.92
CA ASP A 91 13.41 4.29 7.57
C ASP A 91 11.90 4.40 7.30
N ILE A 92 11.48 5.58 6.84
CA ILE A 92 10.07 5.88 6.50
C ILE A 92 9.59 4.98 5.35
N ALA A 93 10.46 4.64 4.39
CA ALA A 93 10.11 3.81 3.25
C ALA A 93 9.76 2.39 3.68
N LYS A 94 10.57 1.78 4.55
CA LYS A 94 10.31 0.47 5.16
C LYS A 94 8.98 0.44 5.90
N TRP A 95 8.73 1.42 6.77
CA TRP A 95 7.49 1.49 7.53
C TRP A 95 6.28 1.71 6.65
N SER A 96 6.42 2.47 5.56
CA SER A 96 5.37 2.64 4.55
C SER A 96 5.02 1.32 3.86
N CYS A 97 6.03 0.55 3.44
CA CYS A 97 5.81 -0.78 2.87
C CYS A 97 5.15 -1.75 3.87
N LEU A 98 5.61 -1.78 5.12
CA LEU A 98 5.02 -2.61 6.17
C LEU A 98 3.57 -2.24 6.45
N PHE A 99 3.23 -0.95 6.46
CA PHE A 99 1.86 -0.48 6.62
C PHE A 99 0.96 -0.96 5.48
N ILE A 100 1.43 -0.84 4.23
CA ILE A 100 0.69 -1.34 3.06
C ILE A 100 0.52 -2.86 3.16
N CYS A 101 1.60 -3.60 3.49
CA CYS A 101 1.54 -5.04 3.69
C CYS A 101 0.52 -5.44 4.77
N ALA A 102 0.43 -4.70 5.86
CA ALA A 102 -0.56 -4.95 6.90
C ALA A 102 -2.00 -4.74 6.38
N VAL A 103 -2.25 -3.65 5.65
CA VAL A 103 -3.59 -3.35 5.08
C VAL A 103 -4.01 -4.43 4.08
N GLU A 104 -3.13 -4.80 3.15
CA GLU A 104 -3.42 -5.84 2.16
C GLU A 104 -3.49 -7.23 2.82
N GLY A 105 -2.68 -7.50 3.84
CA GLY A 105 -2.75 -8.73 4.64
C GLY A 105 -4.11 -8.91 5.33
N PHE A 106 -4.71 -7.84 5.85
CA PHE A 106 -6.10 -7.88 6.34
C PHE A 106 -7.10 -8.19 5.24
N SER A 107 -6.93 -7.65 4.03
CA SER A 107 -7.77 -7.97 2.87
C SER A 107 -7.67 -9.44 2.49
N VAL A 108 -6.45 -10.00 2.47
CA VAL A 108 -6.20 -11.43 2.25
C VAL A 108 -6.92 -12.28 3.30
N ALA A 109 -6.77 -11.94 4.58
CA ALA A 109 -7.42 -12.67 5.67
C ALA A 109 -8.94 -12.63 5.54
N GLU A 110 -9.53 -11.47 5.21
CA GLU A 110 -10.96 -11.35 4.96
C GLU A 110 -11.41 -12.23 3.78
N ASN A 111 -10.67 -12.24 2.68
CA ASN A 111 -10.96 -13.05 1.51
C ASN A 111 -10.86 -14.57 1.79
N ILE A 112 -10.01 -14.98 2.75
CA ILE A 112 -9.88 -16.39 3.15
C ILE A 112 -11.06 -16.82 4.03
N ILE A 113 -11.52 -15.99 4.94
CA ILE A 113 -12.55 -16.39 5.93
C ILE A 113 -13.98 -16.16 5.43
N LYS A 114 -14.20 -15.23 4.49
CA LYS A 114 -15.50 -14.89 3.93
C LYS A 114 -16.28 -16.09 3.37
N PRO A 115 -15.66 -17.04 2.62
CA PRO A 115 -16.36 -18.23 2.13
C PRO A 115 -16.86 -19.17 3.25
N HIS A 116 -16.31 -19.08 4.46
CA HIS A 116 -16.72 -19.87 5.64
C HIS A 116 -17.84 -19.19 6.44
N GLY A 117 -18.43 -18.11 5.92
CA GLY A 117 -19.51 -17.38 6.58
C GLY A 117 -19.06 -16.38 7.66
N TYR A 118 -17.75 -16.18 7.81
CA TYR A 118 -17.20 -15.18 8.73
C TYR A 118 -16.87 -13.88 7.99
N SER A 119 -17.07 -12.75 8.63
CA SER A 119 -16.64 -11.44 8.14
C SER A 119 -15.85 -10.72 9.23
N ILE A 120 -14.69 -10.17 8.86
CA ILE A 120 -13.95 -9.28 9.75
C ILE A 120 -14.68 -7.94 9.75
N ASN A 121 -15.34 -7.62 10.84
CA ASN A 121 -15.94 -6.30 11.00
C ASN A 121 -14.89 -5.33 11.52
N LEU A 122 -14.15 -4.70 10.61
CA LEU A 122 -13.14 -3.69 10.94
C LEU A 122 -13.70 -2.56 11.80
N GLN A 123 -14.99 -2.24 11.66
CA GLN A 123 -15.64 -1.23 12.51
C GLN A 123 -15.80 -1.72 13.96
N ALA A 124 -16.15 -2.99 14.14
CA ALA A 124 -16.23 -3.60 15.47
C ALA A 124 -14.83 -3.71 16.11
N LEU A 125 -13.81 -4.06 15.31
CA LEU A 125 -12.42 -4.12 15.77
C LEU A 125 -11.93 -2.72 16.16
N ALA A 126 -12.11 -1.71 15.31
CA ALA A 126 -11.76 -0.33 15.60
C ALA A 126 -12.47 0.20 16.86
N LYS A 127 -13.76 -0.15 17.04
CA LYS A 127 -14.52 0.21 18.22
C LYS A 127 -14.01 -0.47 19.49
N SER A 128 -13.63 -1.73 19.40
CA SER A 128 -13.04 -2.49 20.53
C SER A 128 -11.69 -1.91 20.94
N ILE A 129 -10.83 -1.58 19.96
CA ILE A 129 -9.53 -0.94 20.20
C ILE A 129 -9.74 0.47 20.77
N GLY A 130 -10.60 1.28 20.14
CA GLY A 130 -10.91 2.63 20.63
C GLY A 130 -11.40 2.64 22.06
N LYS A 131 -12.30 1.70 22.42
CA LYS A 131 -12.80 1.55 23.80
C LYS A 131 -11.68 1.19 24.80
N ARG A 132 -10.70 0.39 24.35
CA ARG A 132 -9.56 0.00 25.19
C ARG A 132 -8.58 1.14 25.45
N TYR A 133 -8.46 2.07 24.50
CA TYR A 133 -7.55 3.23 24.58
C TYR A 133 -8.28 4.54 24.87
N GLY A 134 -9.59 4.50 25.20
CA GLY A 134 -10.36 5.70 25.54
C GLY A 134 -10.61 6.65 24.36
N VAL A 135 -10.46 6.19 23.11
CA VAL A 135 -10.66 6.99 21.90
C VAL A 135 -12.10 6.85 21.42
N ASP A 136 -12.81 7.97 21.29
CA ASP A 136 -14.18 7.99 20.72
C ASP A 136 -14.12 7.77 19.19
N THR A 137 -14.41 6.55 18.77
CA THR A 137 -14.45 6.16 17.35
C THR A 137 -15.83 6.34 16.72
N ASP A 138 -16.88 6.61 17.49
CA ASP A 138 -18.26 6.69 16.99
C ASP A 138 -18.48 7.91 16.07
N GLY A 139 -17.80 9.01 16.31
CA GLY A 139 -17.82 10.20 15.46
C GLY A 139 -17.21 9.96 14.06
N VAL A 140 -16.09 9.23 14.00
CA VAL A 140 -15.38 8.93 12.76
C VAL A 140 -16.18 7.95 11.89
N ILE A 141 -16.78 6.93 12.49
CA ILE A 141 -17.56 5.90 11.79
C ILE A 141 -18.84 6.49 11.19
N LYS A 142 -19.52 7.41 11.88
CA LYS A 142 -20.71 8.10 11.35
C LYS A 142 -20.40 8.99 10.15
N LYS A 143 -19.25 9.67 10.15
CA LYS A 143 -18.83 10.54 9.04
C LYS A 143 -18.55 9.74 7.76
N THR A 144 -17.90 8.59 7.88
CA THR A 144 -17.60 7.70 6.75
C THR A 144 -18.87 7.12 6.11
N ARG A 145 -19.88 6.83 6.92
CA ARG A 145 -21.18 6.30 6.44
C ARG A 145 -22.00 7.34 5.65
N LYS A 146 -21.87 8.65 5.98
CA LYS A 146 -22.53 9.74 5.25
C LYS A 146 -21.88 10.03 3.88
N MET A 147 -20.60 9.73 3.71
CA MET A 147 -19.90 9.94 2.43
C MET A 147 -20.12 8.79 1.42
N LYS A 148 -20.71 7.68 1.81
CA LYS A 148 -21.04 6.52 0.95
C LYS A 148 -22.49 6.50 0.43
N LYS A 149 -23.30 7.48 0.75
CA LYS A 149 -24.63 7.72 0.18
C LYS A 149 -24.57 8.84 -0.87
#